data_153c89f426c967fd6c73ff11a2f4561c
#
_entry.id   153c89f426c967fd6c73ff11a2f4561c
#
_cell.length_a   1.000
_cell.length_b   1.000
_cell.length_c   1.000
_cell.angle_alpha   90.00
_cell.angle_beta   90.00
_cell.angle_gamma   90.00
#
_symmetry.space_group_name_H-M   'P 1'
#
loop_
_entity.id
_entity.type
_entity.pdbx_description
1 polymer ?
#
loop_
_entity_poly.entity_id
_entity_poly.type
_entity_poly.pdbx_seq_one_letter_code
_entity_poly.pdbx_strand_id
1 'polypeptide(L)'
;NGVLRGDLVFEGGGDPGLTTENLWRLVQRLHLAGVREVEGALVVSQWRFGSVDCITTDRCNALTRVANAYSAPLSSAGVNFGSWCVNVAPATNAGEPAQVGLCDSQTSLITIDNKVIPRPANSGTEISAERITDERGDVMRLTGQISTNATARDVYRGAGDAAETTAQVLMGMLNQAGIQVREAWRVSSSQPPSSAQRLAAVDSQPLQELLLRIMNYSNNYMADVLALDLVETPQAQLRQAIETYAHSLPGHGPLTLYSGSGLTTENRTSAQGVNVMLEDMFRQSSLFPSFVAAFQSPANGVMRFIRRGSSTFQNNVMIKTGTLNQPFAVRAAAGYFRTAQGRWGVFSVMVNGNGSTPYLSWTEVLDPLSQDLEAMMLAN
;
A
#
# COMPACT_ATOMS: atom_id res chain seq x y z
N ASN A 1 30.54 -26.16 -4.51
CA ASN A 1 31.47 -25.07 -4.87
C ASN A 1 30.84 -23.66 -4.84
N GLY A 2 29.56 -23.52 -4.41
CA GLY A 2 28.88 -22.24 -4.29
C GLY A 2 28.34 -21.62 -5.60
N VAL A 3 28.42 -22.34 -6.70
CA VAL A 3 27.97 -21.87 -8.01
C VAL A 3 26.61 -22.49 -8.33
N LEU A 4 25.59 -21.66 -8.55
CA LEU A 4 24.30 -22.02 -9.11
C LEU A 4 24.40 -22.04 -10.63
N ARG A 5 24.18 -23.20 -11.23
CA ARG A 5 24.13 -23.34 -12.69
C ARG A 5 22.75 -23.02 -13.20
N GLY A 6 22.66 -22.08 -14.15
CA GLY A 6 21.41 -21.57 -14.68
C GLY A 6 20.89 -20.34 -13.91
N ASP A 7 19.60 -20.07 -14.04
CA ASP A 7 18.97 -18.87 -13.49
C ASP A 7 18.66 -19.03 -12.00
N LEU A 8 18.74 -17.90 -11.27
CA LEU A 8 18.16 -17.76 -9.95
C LEU A 8 16.75 -17.16 -10.08
N VAL A 9 15.72 -17.92 -9.74
CA VAL A 9 14.34 -17.47 -9.84
C VAL A 9 13.86 -17.00 -8.47
N PHE A 10 13.46 -15.73 -8.36
CA PHE A 10 12.65 -15.21 -7.28
C PHE A 10 11.18 -15.35 -7.66
N GLU A 11 10.46 -16.20 -6.94
CA GLU A 11 9.04 -16.43 -7.15
C GLU A 11 8.23 -15.57 -6.17
N GLY A 12 7.49 -14.59 -6.72
CA GLY A 12 6.60 -13.73 -5.95
C GLY A 12 5.30 -14.43 -5.59
N GLY A 13 5.07 -14.64 -4.29
CA GLY A 13 3.91 -15.35 -3.76
C GLY A 13 2.64 -14.51 -3.60
N GLY A 14 2.65 -13.23 -3.97
CA GLY A 14 1.51 -12.32 -3.72
C GLY A 14 1.53 -11.72 -2.30
N ASP A 15 2.68 -11.70 -1.62
CA ASP A 15 2.78 -11.05 -0.30
C ASP A 15 2.58 -9.53 -0.40
N PRO A 16 1.44 -8.99 0.09
CA PRO A 16 1.19 -7.54 0.05
C PRO A 16 2.12 -6.75 0.98
N GLY A 17 2.78 -7.43 1.92
CA GLY A 17 3.69 -6.85 2.90
C GLY A 17 5.17 -7.05 2.58
N LEU A 18 5.53 -7.50 1.38
CA LEU A 18 6.92 -7.71 0.99
C LEU A 18 7.72 -6.40 1.03
N THR A 19 8.79 -6.38 1.83
CA THR A 19 9.69 -5.23 1.99
C THR A 19 11.13 -5.58 1.68
N THR A 20 11.97 -4.57 1.52
CA THR A 20 13.43 -4.70 1.43
C THR A 20 14.02 -5.53 2.57
N GLU A 21 13.47 -5.45 3.78
CA GLU A 21 13.92 -6.28 4.91
C GLU A 21 13.66 -7.78 4.66
N ASN A 22 12.49 -8.13 4.09
CA ASN A 22 12.19 -9.51 3.72
C ASN A 22 13.15 -10.02 2.62
N LEU A 23 13.42 -9.20 1.62
CA LEU A 23 14.37 -9.52 0.55
C LEU A 23 15.80 -9.68 1.10
N TRP A 24 16.22 -8.82 2.02
CA TRP A 24 17.50 -8.94 2.70
C TRP A 24 17.62 -10.27 3.45
N ARG A 25 16.60 -10.66 4.21
CA ARG A 25 16.56 -11.96 4.90
C ARG A 25 16.64 -13.12 3.90
N LEU A 26 15.97 -13.02 2.75
CA LEU A 26 16.03 -14.03 1.69
C LEU A 26 17.44 -14.17 1.14
N VAL A 27 18.11 -13.07 0.83
CA VAL A 27 19.49 -13.04 0.34
C VAL A 27 20.46 -13.64 1.37
N GLN A 28 20.28 -13.33 2.67
CA GLN A 28 21.10 -13.96 3.72
C GLN A 28 20.88 -15.48 3.78
N ARG A 29 19.66 -15.98 3.60
CA ARG A 29 19.38 -17.41 3.53
C ARG A 29 20.04 -18.06 2.31
N LEU A 30 20.05 -17.41 1.15
CA LEU A 30 20.81 -17.89 -0.03
C LEU A 30 22.31 -17.96 0.25
N HIS A 31 22.85 -16.93 0.89
CA HIS A 31 24.27 -16.90 1.27
C HIS A 31 24.62 -18.04 2.25
N LEU A 32 23.78 -18.27 3.25
CA LEU A 32 23.92 -19.37 4.21
C LEU A 32 23.75 -20.76 3.55
N ALA A 33 22.91 -20.87 2.52
CA ALA A 33 22.77 -22.07 1.71
C ALA A 33 24.01 -22.34 0.83
N GLY A 34 24.99 -21.45 0.86
CA GLY A 34 26.27 -21.61 0.17
C GLY A 34 26.33 -21.01 -1.22
N VAL A 35 25.29 -20.31 -1.69
CA VAL A 35 25.32 -19.64 -3.01
C VAL A 35 26.31 -18.47 -2.97
N ARG A 36 27.20 -18.43 -3.96
CA ARG A 36 28.22 -17.37 -4.12
C ARG A 36 28.20 -16.77 -5.52
N GLU A 37 27.74 -17.56 -6.49
CA GLU A 37 27.69 -17.17 -7.88
C GLU A 37 26.47 -17.78 -8.56
N VAL A 38 25.85 -17.04 -9.48
CA VAL A 38 24.77 -17.48 -10.37
C VAL A 38 25.30 -17.32 -11.81
N GLU A 39 25.38 -18.44 -12.54
CA GLU A 39 25.88 -18.45 -13.93
C GLU A 39 24.89 -17.81 -14.91
N GLY A 40 23.58 -17.91 -14.64
CA GLY A 40 22.51 -17.30 -15.42
C GLY A 40 22.07 -15.95 -14.89
N ALA A 41 20.82 -15.62 -15.15
CA ALA A 41 20.15 -14.37 -14.75
C ALA A 41 19.43 -14.48 -13.39
N LEU A 42 19.17 -13.33 -12.80
CA LEU A 42 18.10 -13.20 -11.79
C LEU A 42 16.76 -13.05 -12.53
N VAL A 43 15.85 -13.98 -12.31
CA VAL A 43 14.50 -13.94 -12.88
C VAL A 43 13.50 -13.62 -11.78
N VAL A 44 12.81 -12.48 -11.85
CA VAL A 44 11.69 -12.18 -10.96
C VAL A 44 10.40 -12.68 -11.60
N SER A 45 9.81 -13.71 -11.02
CA SER A 45 8.58 -14.32 -11.50
C SER A 45 7.36 -13.76 -10.78
N GLN A 46 6.49 -13.12 -11.55
CA GLN A 46 5.16 -12.66 -11.13
C GLN A 46 4.02 -13.54 -11.68
N TRP A 47 4.28 -14.80 -11.93
CA TRP A 47 3.38 -15.73 -12.61
C TRP A 47 2.01 -15.85 -11.92
N ARG A 48 1.96 -15.70 -10.59
CA ARG A 48 0.74 -15.88 -9.79
C ARG A 48 -0.39 -14.94 -10.24
N PHE A 49 -0.07 -13.69 -10.55
CA PHE A 49 -1.03 -12.72 -11.09
C PHE A 49 -0.86 -12.49 -12.59
N GLY A 50 0.28 -12.88 -13.13
CA GLY A 50 0.73 -12.43 -14.45
C GLY A 50 1.12 -10.96 -14.44
N SER A 51 1.17 -10.35 -15.61
CA SER A 51 1.29 -8.90 -15.73
C SER A 51 -0.05 -8.27 -15.36
N VAL A 52 -0.05 -7.45 -14.32
CA VAL A 52 -1.24 -6.76 -13.82
C VAL A 52 -1.18 -5.31 -14.26
N ASP A 53 -2.02 -4.96 -15.23
CA ASP A 53 -2.32 -3.57 -15.51
C ASP A 53 -3.11 -2.96 -14.35
N CYS A 54 -3.58 -1.75 -14.51
CA CYS A 54 -4.48 -1.17 -13.52
C CYS A 54 -5.80 -1.94 -13.50
N ILE A 55 -6.22 -2.36 -12.31
CA ILE A 55 -7.49 -3.08 -12.11
C ILE A 55 -8.73 -2.19 -12.22
N THR A 56 -8.56 -0.86 -12.17
CA THR A 56 -9.64 0.11 -12.35
C THR A 56 -9.15 1.32 -13.15
N THR A 57 -10.07 1.94 -13.92
CA THR A 57 -9.78 3.13 -14.71
C THR A 57 -9.28 4.29 -13.85
N ASP A 58 -9.88 4.51 -12.69
CA ASP A 58 -9.49 5.61 -11.79
C ASP A 58 -8.07 5.40 -11.24
N ARG A 59 -7.67 4.15 -10.98
CA ARG A 59 -6.30 3.81 -10.55
C ARG A 59 -5.30 4.10 -11.67
N CYS A 60 -5.59 3.70 -12.91
CA CYS A 60 -4.75 3.99 -14.07
C CYS A 60 -4.55 5.49 -14.26
N ASN A 61 -5.65 6.24 -14.23
CA ASN A 61 -5.62 7.69 -14.39
C ASN A 61 -4.81 8.37 -13.27
N ALA A 62 -4.88 7.85 -12.04
CA ALA A 62 -4.09 8.36 -10.93
C ALA A 62 -2.59 8.08 -11.12
N LEU A 63 -2.23 6.89 -11.59
CA LEU A 63 -0.83 6.49 -11.83
C LEU A 63 -0.20 7.32 -12.95
N THR A 64 -0.90 7.52 -14.06
CA THR A 64 -0.38 8.29 -15.20
C THR A 64 -0.26 9.77 -14.92
N ARG A 65 -1.13 10.33 -14.07
CA ARG A 65 -1.16 11.75 -13.77
C ARG A 65 0.02 12.22 -12.92
N VAL A 66 0.37 11.50 -11.85
CA VAL A 66 1.38 11.95 -10.86
C VAL A 66 2.24 10.82 -10.31
N ALA A 67 2.02 9.56 -10.71
CA ALA A 67 2.69 8.38 -10.15
C ALA A 67 2.68 8.34 -8.60
N ASN A 68 1.55 8.69 -7.99
CA ASN A 68 1.43 8.64 -6.53
C ASN A 68 1.56 7.21 -6.00
N ALA A 69 2.15 7.05 -4.81
CA ALA A 69 2.30 5.75 -4.16
C ALA A 69 0.96 5.05 -3.90
N TYR A 70 -0.14 5.79 -3.67
CA TYR A 70 -1.46 5.20 -3.47
C TYR A 70 -2.03 4.51 -4.72
N SER A 71 -1.49 4.78 -5.90
CA SER A 71 -1.87 4.15 -7.17
C SER A 71 -0.75 3.30 -7.79
N ALA A 72 0.26 2.92 -7.00
CA ALA A 72 1.42 2.15 -7.45
C ALA A 72 1.02 0.88 -8.25
N PRO A 73 1.83 0.47 -9.25
CA PRO A 73 1.56 -0.72 -10.04
C PRO A 73 1.54 -1.98 -9.17
N LEU A 74 0.70 -2.93 -9.52
CA LEU A 74 0.49 -4.17 -8.76
C LEU A 74 1.35 -5.30 -9.32
N SER A 75 1.85 -6.16 -8.44
CA SER A 75 2.54 -7.40 -8.83
C SER A 75 2.50 -8.40 -7.69
N SER A 76 2.45 -9.71 -8.00
CA SER A 76 2.65 -10.75 -6.99
C SER A 76 4.09 -10.79 -6.45
N ALA A 77 5.01 -10.09 -7.12
CA ALA A 77 6.43 -10.01 -6.76
C ALA A 77 6.87 -8.57 -6.40
N GLY A 78 5.93 -7.67 -6.10
CA GLY A 78 6.26 -6.26 -5.87
C GLY A 78 6.75 -5.99 -4.44
N VAL A 79 7.91 -5.34 -4.32
CA VAL A 79 8.51 -4.91 -3.05
C VAL A 79 8.07 -3.49 -2.69
N ASN A 80 8.06 -3.18 -1.37
CA ASN A 80 7.83 -1.83 -0.84
C ASN A 80 6.55 -1.17 -1.41
N PHE A 81 5.48 -1.98 -1.53
CA PHE A 81 4.17 -1.52 -2.01
C PHE A 81 4.20 -0.96 -3.45
N GLY A 82 5.09 -1.48 -4.30
CA GLY A 82 5.26 -1.02 -5.69
C GLY A 82 5.74 0.43 -5.81
N SER A 83 6.51 0.92 -4.84
CA SER A 83 6.89 2.33 -4.75
C SER A 83 8.36 2.52 -4.43
N TRP A 84 8.91 3.63 -4.95
CA TRP A 84 10.20 4.15 -4.53
C TRP A 84 10.03 5.11 -3.35
N CYS A 85 10.95 5.03 -2.39
CA CYS A 85 11.10 5.99 -1.31
C CYS A 85 12.44 6.72 -1.44
N VAL A 86 12.40 8.05 -1.44
CA VAL A 86 13.60 8.90 -1.41
C VAL A 86 13.57 9.75 -0.15
N ASN A 87 14.65 9.66 0.63
CA ASN A 87 14.90 10.52 1.77
C ASN A 87 15.56 11.81 1.30
N VAL A 88 15.06 12.95 1.76
CA VAL A 88 15.59 14.29 1.49
C VAL A 88 15.97 14.92 2.82
N ALA A 89 17.24 15.10 3.06
CA ALA A 89 17.78 15.73 4.26
C ALA A 89 18.34 17.13 3.97
N PRO A 90 18.23 18.08 4.91
CA PRO A 90 18.86 19.40 4.73
C PRO A 90 20.37 19.27 4.68
N ALA A 91 21.01 20.13 3.88
CA ALA A 91 22.45 20.35 3.99
C ALA A 91 22.78 21.11 5.27
N THR A 92 24.03 21.03 5.72
CA THR A 92 24.49 21.74 6.92
C THR A 92 24.43 23.27 6.72
N ASN A 93 24.74 23.72 5.50
CA ASN A 93 24.77 25.14 5.18
C ASN A 93 23.75 25.49 4.10
N ALA A 94 23.18 26.70 4.19
CA ALA A 94 22.34 27.23 3.12
C ALA A 94 23.19 27.43 1.84
N GLY A 95 22.64 27.00 0.70
CA GLY A 95 23.33 27.05 -0.58
C GLY A 95 24.06 25.77 -0.98
N GLU A 96 24.28 24.84 -0.05
CA GLU A 96 24.74 23.49 -0.38
C GLU A 96 23.55 22.63 -0.86
N PRO A 97 23.73 21.70 -1.82
CA PRO A 97 22.64 20.84 -2.27
C PRO A 97 22.06 20.01 -1.11
N ALA A 98 20.72 19.86 -1.08
CA ALA A 98 20.09 18.93 -0.15
C ALA A 98 20.65 17.51 -0.33
N GLN A 99 20.80 16.78 0.76
CA GLN A 99 21.26 15.38 0.72
C GLN A 99 20.06 14.50 0.34
N VAL A 100 20.26 13.63 -0.65
CA VAL A 100 19.20 12.74 -1.13
C VAL A 100 19.74 11.33 -1.31
N GLY A 101 18.88 10.34 -1.05
CA GLY A 101 19.20 8.93 -1.22
C GLY A 101 17.93 8.08 -1.14
N LEU A 102 18.02 6.81 -1.53
CA LEU A 102 16.93 5.86 -1.30
C LEU A 102 16.79 5.61 0.22
N CYS A 103 15.55 5.43 0.69
CA CYS A 103 15.28 5.21 2.12
C CYS A 103 15.90 3.91 2.62
N ASP A 104 15.88 2.86 1.80
CA ASP A 104 16.18 1.49 2.19
C ASP A 104 17.41 0.90 1.48
N SER A 105 18.17 1.70 0.73
CA SER A 105 19.32 1.22 -0.02
C SER A 105 20.44 2.25 -0.07
N GLN A 106 21.66 1.79 0.15
CA GLN A 106 22.86 2.60 -0.08
C GLN A 106 23.31 2.58 -1.55
N THR A 107 22.73 1.69 -2.37
CA THR A 107 23.03 1.57 -3.78
C THR A 107 22.11 2.48 -4.58
N SER A 108 22.66 3.19 -5.56
CA SER A 108 21.90 4.01 -6.49
C SER A 108 21.19 3.09 -7.49
N LEU A 109 19.93 2.72 -7.19
CA LEU A 109 19.11 1.85 -8.05
C LEU A 109 18.32 2.64 -9.09
N ILE A 110 18.10 3.92 -8.84
CA ILE A 110 17.41 4.86 -9.74
C ILE A 110 18.19 6.16 -9.82
N THR A 111 17.92 6.95 -10.84
CA THR A 111 18.47 8.32 -10.95
C THR A 111 17.64 9.25 -10.07
N ILE A 112 18.30 10.07 -9.24
CA ILE A 112 17.64 11.13 -8.46
C ILE A 112 18.07 12.48 -9.05
N ASP A 113 17.13 13.17 -9.74
CA ASP A 113 17.29 14.55 -10.25
C ASP A 113 16.92 15.52 -9.12
N ASN A 114 17.92 15.90 -8.32
CA ASN A 114 17.73 16.72 -7.13
C ASN A 114 17.81 18.23 -7.47
N LYS A 115 16.66 18.91 -7.41
CA LYS A 115 16.52 20.36 -7.55
C LYS A 115 15.95 21.03 -6.29
N VAL A 116 16.06 20.36 -5.14
CA VAL A 116 15.63 20.93 -3.86
C VAL A 116 16.60 22.00 -3.40
N ILE A 117 16.08 23.19 -3.13
CA ILE A 117 16.88 24.37 -2.75
C ILE A 117 16.94 24.47 -1.22
N PRO A 118 18.14 24.37 -0.62
CA PRO A 118 18.33 24.62 0.80
C PRO A 118 18.11 26.10 1.14
N ARG A 119 17.36 26.34 2.19
CA ARG A 119 17.01 27.68 2.68
C ARG A 119 17.52 27.88 4.12
N PRO A 120 17.71 29.12 4.55
CA PRO A 120 18.04 29.38 5.96
C PRO A 120 17.06 28.75 6.92
N ALA A 121 17.51 28.55 8.17
CA ALA A 121 16.66 28.02 9.23
C ALA A 121 15.30 28.76 9.32
N ASN A 122 14.24 28.00 9.58
CA ASN A 122 12.84 28.48 9.69
C ASN A 122 12.22 29.07 8.42
N SER A 123 12.79 28.86 7.24
CA SER A 123 12.23 29.34 5.96
C SER A 123 11.08 28.47 5.44
N GLY A 124 10.68 27.44 6.17
CA GLY A 124 9.70 26.46 5.73
C GLY A 124 10.30 25.35 4.87
N THR A 125 9.59 24.24 4.77
CA THR A 125 9.98 23.08 3.97
C THR A 125 8.80 22.62 3.14
N GLU A 126 8.98 22.62 1.82
CA GLU A 126 8.02 22.14 0.84
C GLU A 126 8.78 21.36 -0.24
N ILE A 127 8.56 20.05 -0.31
CA ILE A 127 9.23 19.15 -1.24
C ILE A 127 8.18 18.52 -2.14
N SER A 128 8.40 18.65 -3.44
CA SER A 128 7.63 17.97 -4.48
C SER A 128 8.48 16.89 -5.14
N ALA A 129 7.86 15.78 -5.47
CA ALA A 129 8.52 14.70 -6.18
C ALA A 129 7.69 14.27 -7.39
N GLU A 130 8.36 13.92 -8.46
CA GLU A 130 7.78 13.36 -9.68
C GLU A 130 8.60 12.13 -10.08
N ARG A 131 7.94 11.01 -10.39
CA ARG A 131 8.60 9.86 -11.01
C ARG A 131 8.38 9.90 -12.51
N ILE A 132 9.46 9.81 -13.26
CA ILE A 132 9.48 9.72 -14.72
C ILE A 132 10.18 8.40 -15.05
N THR A 133 9.69 7.66 -16.04
CA THR A 133 10.39 6.49 -16.57
C THR A 133 10.92 6.83 -17.97
N ASP A 134 12.21 6.67 -18.18
CA ASP A 134 12.87 6.82 -19.47
C ASP A 134 13.63 5.52 -19.86
N GLU A 135 14.44 5.55 -20.91
CA GLU A 135 15.20 4.39 -21.40
C GLU A 135 16.20 3.83 -20.35
N ARG A 136 16.55 4.60 -19.34
CA ARG A 136 17.45 4.22 -18.25
C ARG A 136 16.71 3.66 -17.04
N GLY A 137 15.38 3.63 -17.07
CA GLY A 137 14.51 3.23 -15.96
C GLY A 137 13.87 4.42 -15.25
N ASP A 138 13.53 4.22 -13.96
CA ASP A 138 12.87 5.25 -13.16
C ASP A 138 13.83 6.37 -12.77
N VAL A 139 13.36 7.61 -12.92
CA VAL A 139 14.01 8.84 -12.48
C VAL A 139 13.11 9.55 -11.47
N MET A 140 13.62 9.81 -10.28
CA MET A 140 12.93 10.60 -9.26
C MET A 140 13.39 12.04 -9.32
N ARG A 141 12.54 12.94 -9.83
CA ARG A 141 12.79 14.39 -9.85
C ARG A 141 12.24 15.01 -8.59
N LEU A 142 13.10 15.69 -7.84
CA LEU A 142 12.78 16.39 -6.60
C LEU A 142 12.89 17.90 -6.81
N THR A 143 11.89 18.65 -6.38
CA THR A 143 11.85 20.11 -6.46
C THR A 143 11.33 20.70 -5.15
N GLY A 144 11.44 22.03 -5.01
CA GLY A 144 10.98 22.75 -3.84
C GLY A 144 12.12 23.22 -2.95
N GLN A 145 11.88 23.32 -1.65
CA GLN A 145 12.84 23.85 -0.70
C GLN A 145 12.84 23.11 0.64
N ILE A 146 13.98 23.13 1.33
CA ILE A 146 14.14 22.56 2.66
C ILE A 146 14.93 23.52 3.56
N SER A 147 14.42 23.84 4.77
CA SER A 147 15.16 24.62 5.77
C SER A 147 16.35 23.83 6.31
N THR A 148 17.47 24.50 6.58
CA THR A 148 18.67 23.87 7.15
C THR A 148 18.44 23.23 8.54
N ASN A 149 17.42 23.67 9.26
CA ASN A 149 17.03 23.09 10.55
C ASN A 149 15.81 22.15 10.47
N ALA A 150 15.37 21.77 9.27
CA ALA A 150 14.28 20.82 9.10
C ALA A 150 14.76 19.40 9.41
N THR A 151 13.84 18.55 9.84
CA THR A 151 14.05 17.10 9.82
C THR A 151 14.01 16.56 8.40
N ALA A 152 14.75 15.49 8.13
CA ALA A 152 14.68 14.79 6.86
C ALA A 152 13.22 14.38 6.51
N ARG A 153 12.91 14.32 5.23
CA ARG A 153 11.59 13.99 4.68
C ARG A 153 11.69 12.80 3.75
N ASP A 154 10.84 11.82 3.98
CA ASP A 154 10.66 10.72 3.05
C ASP A 154 9.56 11.07 2.05
N VAL A 155 9.86 10.91 0.77
CA VAL A 155 8.92 11.13 -0.34
C VAL A 155 8.73 9.86 -1.13
N TYR A 156 7.48 9.52 -1.43
CA TYR A 156 7.10 8.26 -2.06
C TYR A 156 6.45 8.50 -3.41
N ARG A 157 6.83 7.71 -4.42
CA ARG A 157 6.16 7.66 -5.73
C ARG A 157 6.03 6.21 -6.19
N GLY A 158 4.92 5.90 -6.85
CA GLY A 158 4.75 4.61 -7.52
C GLY A 158 5.87 4.37 -8.51
N ALA A 159 6.40 3.18 -8.54
CA ALA A 159 7.41 2.75 -9.50
C ALA A 159 6.83 2.68 -10.93
N GLY A 160 7.69 2.54 -11.94
CA GLY A 160 7.27 2.27 -13.30
C GLY A 160 6.70 0.86 -13.46
N ASP A 161 7.39 -0.10 -12.84
CA ASP A 161 6.96 -1.51 -12.74
C ASP A 161 7.37 -2.09 -11.38
N ALA A 162 6.44 -2.76 -10.70
CA ALA A 162 6.68 -3.28 -9.35
C ALA A 162 7.61 -4.51 -9.33
N ALA A 163 7.56 -5.37 -10.35
CA ALA A 163 8.42 -6.54 -10.43
C ALA A 163 9.84 -6.17 -10.88
N GLU A 164 9.99 -5.20 -11.79
CA GLU A 164 11.30 -4.66 -12.17
C GLU A 164 11.99 -3.98 -10.98
N THR A 165 11.23 -3.22 -10.19
CA THR A 165 11.73 -2.63 -8.95
C THR A 165 12.29 -3.70 -8.02
N THR A 166 11.59 -4.83 -7.86
CA THR A 166 12.05 -5.96 -7.06
C THR A 166 13.35 -6.57 -7.63
N ALA A 167 13.43 -6.70 -8.96
CA ALA A 167 14.65 -7.21 -9.61
C ALA A 167 15.86 -6.32 -9.36
N GLN A 168 15.69 -5.02 -9.47
CA GLN A 168 16.76 -4.05 -9.20
C GLN A 168 17.22 -4.09 -7.74
N VAL A 169 16.26 -4.12 -6.79
CA VAL A 169 16.57 -4.21 -5.35
C VAL A 169 17.29 -5.50 -5.02
N LEU A 170 16.79 -6.65 -5.51
CA LEU A 170 17.41 -7.94 -5.29
C LEU A 170 18.81 -8.02 -5.89
N MET A 171 19.01 -7.54 -7.11
CA MET A 171 20.34 -7.51 -7.75
C MET A 171 21.33 -6.71 -6.90
N GLY A 172 20.93 -5.54 -6.41
CA GLY A 172 21.74 -4.74 -5.50
C GLY A 172 22.11 -5.48 -4.21
N MET A 173 21.14 -6.16 -3.59
CA MET A 173 21.34 -6.92 -2.36
C MET A 173 22.21 -8.17 -2.57
N LEU A 174 22.05 -8.89 -3.67
CA LEU A 174 22.90 -10.04 -4.02
C LEU A 174 24.36 -9.61 -4.15
N ASN A 175 24.61 -8.49 -4.86
CA ASN A 175 25.95 -7.93 -5.00
C ASN A 175 26.56 -7.52 -3.65
N GLN A 176 25.77 -6.85 -2.79
CA GLN A 176 26.22 -6.48 -1.43
C GLN A 176 26.54 -7.70 -0.55
N ALA A 177 25.81 -8.79 -0.73
CA ALA A 177 26.06 -10.04 -0.02
C ALA A 177 27.22 -10.87 -0.61
N GLY A 178 27.87 -10.38 -1.66
CA GLY A 178 28.97 -11.10 -2.35
C GLY A 178 28.48 -12.25 -3.23
N ILE A 179 27.22 -12.26 -3.63
CA ILE A 179 26.65 -13.21 -4.60
C ILE A 179 26.66 -12.56 -5.98
N GLN A 180 27.54 -13.06 -6.86
CA GLN A 180 27.67 -12.54 -8.21
C GLN A 180 26.63 -13.17 -9.14
N VAL A 181 25.93 -12.35 -9.92
CA VAL A 181 25.02 -12.80 -10.99
C VAL A 181 25.64 -12.41 -12.32
N ARG A 182 25.89 -13.37 -13.22
CA ARG A 182 26.63 -13.11 -14.45
C ARG A 182 25.81 -12.41 -15.53
N GLU A 183 24.52 -12.74 -15.62
CA GLU A 183 23.63 -12.15 -16.61
C GLU A 183 22.76 -11.04 -15.99
N ALA A 184 22.15 -10.23 -16.85
CA ALA A 184 21.21 -9.22 -16.43
C ALA A 184 19.94 -9.85 -15.82
N TRP A 185 19.26 -9.10 -14.96
CA TRP A 185 17.95 -9.51 -14.46
C TRP A 185 16.86 -9.41 -15.54
N ARG A 186 15.78 -10.17 -15.35
CA ARG A 186 14.55 -10.07 -16.16
C ARG A 186 13.31 -10.39 -15.32
N VAL A 187 12.17 -9.88 -15.76
CA VAL A 187 10.85 -10.23 -15.20
C VAL A 187 10.20 -11.30 -16.07
N SER A 188 9.46 -12.21 -15.44
CA SER A 188 8.72 -13.27 -16.11
C SER A 188 7.30 -13.40 -15.54
N SER A 189 6.31 -13.56 -16.41
CA SER A 189 4.94 -13.93 -16.04
C SER A 189 4.66 -15.44 -16.19
N SER A 190 5.69 -16.22 -16.53
CA SER A 190 5.60 -17.67 -16.64
C SER A 190 5.87 -18.34 -15.30
N GLN A 191 5.19 -19.45 -15.04
CA GLN A 191 5.45 -20.28 -13.89
C GLN A 191 6.91 -20.81 -13.91
N PRO A 192 7.62 -20.79 -12.77
CA PRO A 192 8.93 -21.39 -12.68
C PRO A 192 8.92 -22.86 -13.12
N PRO A 193 10.03 -23.36 -13.70
CA PRO A 193 10.12 -24.78 -14.09
C PRO A 193 9.85 -25.72 -12.92
N SER A 194 9.11 -26.79 -13.15
CA SER A 194 8.83 -27.81 -12.11
C SER A 194 10.09 -28.51 -11.59
N SER A 195 11.19 -28.46 -12.34
CA SER A 195 12.50 -28.96 -11.96
C SER A 195 13.30 -28.01 -11.08
N ALA A 196 12.80 -26.77 -10.84
CA ALA A 196 13.49 -25.80 -10.00
C ALA A 196 13.53 -26.27 -8.55
N GLN A 197 14.70 -26.15 -7.91
CA GLN A 197 14.89 -26.49 -6.50
C GLN A 197 14.78 -25.25 -5.64
N ARG A 198 13.98 -25.33 -4.56
CA ARG A 198 13.88 -24.24 -3.59
C ARG A 198 15.16 -24.17 -2.77
N LEU A 199 15.88 -23.05 -2.88
CA LEU A 199 17.10 -22.79 -2.11
C LEU A 199 16.82 -22.01 -0.82
N ALA A 200 15.86 -21.10 -0.84
CA ALA A 200 15.46 -20.30 0.30
C ALA A 200 14.01 -19.85 0.17
N ALA A 201 13.39 -19.49 1.27
CA ALA A 201 12.06 -18.88 1.29
C ALA A 201 11.94 -17.93 2.48
N VAL A 202 11.07 -16.93 2.37
CA VAL A 202 10.62 -16.05 3.45
C VAL A 202 9.10 -16.03 3.41
N ASP A 203 8.47 -16.29 4.55
CA ASP A 203 7.03 -16.25 4.67
C ASP A 203 6.55 -14.81 4.88
N SER A 204 5.34 -14.53 4.41
CA SER A 204 4.62 -13.30 4.69
C SER A 204 4.31 -13.15 6.19
N GLN A 205 4.00 -11.94 6.61
CA GLN A 205 3.40 -11.70 7.92
C GLN A 205 2.02 -12.37 8.00
N PRO A 206 1.55 -12.74 9.21
CA PRO A 206 0.20 -13.23 9.40
C PRO A 206 -0.85 -12.22 8.90
N LEU A 207 -1.97 -12.71 8.38
CA LEU A 207 -3.05 -11.86 7.84
C LEU A 207 -3.48 -10.77 8.81
N GLN A 208 -3.52 -11.06 10.11
CA GLN A 208 -3.84 -10.08 11.14
C GLN A 208 -2.91 -8.85 11.12
N GLU A 209 -1.60 -9.05 10.95
CA GLU A 209 -0.62 -7.96 10.88
C GLU A 209 -0.72 -7.20 9.57
N LEU A 210 -0.99 -7.89 8.47
CA LEU A 210 -1.27 -7.27 7.18
C LEU A 210 -2.50 -6.37 7.26
N LEU A 211 -3.59 -6.84 7.87
CA LEU A 211 -4.82 -6.06 8.07
C LEU A 211 -4.60 -4.81 8.91
N LEU A 212 -3.80 -4.90 9.99
CA LEU A 212 -3.42 -3.72 10.77
C LEU A 212 -2.78 -2.64 9.90
N ARG A 213 -1.85 -3.02 9.03
CA ARG A 213 -1.18 -2.08 8.10
C ARG A 213 -2.14 -1.54 7.04
N ILE A 214 -2.92 -2.41 6.41
CA ILE A 214 -3.90 -2.04 5.38
C ILE A 214 -4.87 -1.00 5.93
N MET A 215 -5.46 -1.27 7.08
CA MET A 215 -6.53 -0.46 7.65
C MET A 215 -6.01 0.85 8.27
N ASN A 216 -4.88 0.81 9.02
CA ASN A 216 -4.34 1.99 9.68
C ASN A 216 -3.72 3.00 8.70
N TYR A 217 -3.00 2.52 7.69
CA TYR A 217 -2.38 3.40 6.69
C TYR A 217 -3.22 3.57 5.43
N SER A 218 -4.36 2.88 5.34
CA SER A 218 -5.23 2.89 4.15
C SER A 218 -4.44 2.56 2.87
N ASN A 219 -3.65 1.47 2.95
CA ASN A 219 -2.72 1.11 1.89
C ASN A 219 -3.45 0.39 0.74
N ASN A 220 -3.63 1.09 -0.36
CA ASN A 220 -4.34 0.59 -1.54
C ASN A 220 -3.60 -0.56 -2.23
N TYR A 221 -2.26 -0.49 -2.29
CA TYR A 221 -1.45 -1.57 -2.89
C TYR A 221 -1.70 -2.89 -2.16
N MET A 222 -1.55 -2.87 -0.83
CA MET A 222 -1.76 -4.07 -0.02
C MET A 222 -3.19 -4.63 -0.13
N ALA A 223 -4.19 -3.74 -0.13
CA ALA A 223 -5.59 -4.14 -0.24
C ALA A 223 -5.89 -4.81 -1.60
N ASP A 224 -5.35 -4.28 -2.69
CA ASP A 224 -5.58 -4.83 -4.03
C ASP A 224 -4.76 -6.10 -4.29
N VAL A 225 -3.51 -6.19 -3.79
CA VAL A 225 -2.72 -7.44 -3.85
C VAL A 225 -3.42 -8.55 -3.05
N LEU A 226 -3.91 -8.26 -1.85
CA LEU A 226 -4.66 -9.22 -1.05
C LEU A 226 -5.96 -9.68 -1.74
N ALA A 227 -6.64 -8.77 -2.43
CA ALA A 227 -7.82 -9.12 -3.22
C ALA A 227 -7.47 -10.02 -4.41
N LEU A 228 -6.34 -9.76 -5.09
CA LEU A 228 -5.84 -10.61 -6.19
C LEU A 228 -5.45 -12.01 -5.69
N ASP A 229 -5.03 -12.16 -4.45
CA ASP A 229 -4.72 -13.47 -3.86
C ASP A 229 -5.95 -14.37 -3.65
N LEU A 230 -7.16 -13.81 -3.68
CA LEU A 230 -8.41 -14.58 -3.61
C LEU A 230 -8.68 -15.39 -4.89
N VAL A 231 -7.97 -15.11 -5.97
CA VAL A 231 -8.16 -15.77 -7.28
C VAL A 231 -6.90 -16.52 -7.70
N GLU A 232 -7.08 -17.71 -8.23
CA GLU A 232 -6.00 -18.54 -8.76
C GLU A 232 -5.65 -18.21 -10.23
N THR A 233 -6.47 -17.38 -10.87
CA THR A 233 -6.41 -17.07 -12.31
C THR A 233 -6.76 -15.61 -12.59
N PRO A 234 -6.56 -15.12 -13.83
CA PRO A 234 -6.45 -13.69 -14.14
C PRO A 234 -7.60 -12.80 -13.63
N GLN A 235 -7.31 -11.52 -13.53
CA GLN A 235 -8.13 -10.36 -13.11
C GLN A 235 -9.64 -10.44 -13.41
N ALA A 236 -10.06 -11.17 -14.44
CA ALA A 236 -11.48 -11.35 -14.79
C ALA A 236 -12.33 -11.99 -13.67
N GLN A 237 -11.71 -12.75 -12.77
CA GLN A 237 -12.41 -13.40 -11.65
C GLN A 237 -12.32 -12.61 -10.34
N LEU A 238 -11.51 -11.57 -10.29
CA LEU A 238 -11.32 -10.77 -9.07
C LEU A 238 -12.65 -10.23 -8.53
N ARG A 239 -13.47 -9.64 -9.40
CA ARG A 239 -14.78 -9.11 -9.03
C ARG A 239 -15.65 -10.16 -8.37
N GLN A 240 -15.79 -11.32 -8.99
CA GLN A 240 -16.59 -12.42 -8.44
C GLN A 240 -16.07 -12.87 -7.07
N ALA A 241 -14.76 -12.99 -6.89
CA ALA A 241 -14.16 -13.42 -5.65
C ALA A 241 -14.45 -12.46 -4.49
N ILE A 242 -14.24 -11.14 -4.69
CA ILE A 242 -14.50 -10.15 -3.63
C ILE A 242 -16.00 -9.93 -3.36
N GLU A 243 -16.88 -10.17 -4.35
CA GLU A 243 -18.34 -10.06 -4.19
C GLU A 243 -18.96 -11.31 -3.54
N THR A 244 -18.34 -12.48 -3.67
CA THR A 244 -18.93 -13.77 -3.23
C THR A 244 -19.32 -13.77 -1.76
N TYR A 245 -18.45 -13.28 -0.89
CA TYR A 245 -18.73 -13.20 0.54
C TYR A 245 -19.95 -12.31 0.83
N ALA A 246 -19.96 -11.08 0.30
CA ALA A 246 -21.03 -10.14 0.54
C ALA A 246 -22.39 -10.65 -0.01
N HIS A 247 -22.40 -11.29 -1.18
CA HIS A 247 -23.60 -11.91 -1.74
C HIS A 247 -24.15 -13.07 -0.89
N SER A 248 -23.30 -13.72 -0.09
CA SER A 248 -23.72 -14.76 0.84
C SER A 248 -24.45 -14.24 2.07
N LEU A 249 -24.39 -12.93 2.35
CA LEU A 249 -24.97 -12.33 3.53
C LEU A 249 -26.44 -11.88 3.31
N PRO A 250 -27.40 -12.44 4.03
CA PRO A 250 -28.79 -12.03 3.93
C PRO A 250 -28.96 -10.52 4.25
N GLY A 251 -29.65 -9.80 3.38
CA GLY A 251 -29.92 -8.37 3.58
C GLY A 251 -28.81 -7.43 3.15
N HIS A 252 -27.70 -7.92 2.60
CA HIS A 252 -26.63 -7.07 2.07
C HIS A 252 -27.11 -6.18 0.91
N GLY A 253 -27.98 -6.70 0.06
CA GLY A 253 -28.47 -5.98 -1.13
C GLY A 253 -27.48 -6.00 -2.31
N PRO A 254 -27.78 -5.21 -3.34
CA PRO A 254 -26.93 -5.17 -4.55
C PRO A 254 -25.52 -4.65 -4.26
N LEU A 255 -24.55 -5.25 -4.90
CA LEU A 255 -23.14 -4.93 -4.76
C LEU A 255 -22.43 -5.06 -6.11
N THR A 256 -21.44 -4.21 -6.37
CA THR A 256 -20.49 -4.33 -7.46
C THR A 256 -19.15 -3.84 -6.97
N LEU A 257 -18.11 -4.69 -6.99
CA LEU A 257 -16.76 -4.36 -6.55
C LEU A 257 -15.73 -4.71 -7.62
N TYR A 258 -14.90 -3.74 -8.01
CA TYR A 258 -13.82 -3.90 -8.97
C TYR A 258 -12.44 -3.93 -8.33
N SER A 259 -12.31 -3.52 -7.05
CA SER A 259 -11.05 -3.47 -6.33
C SER A 259 -11.22 -3.72 -4.84
N GLY A 260 -10.17 -4.24 -4.20
CA GLY A 260 -10.09 -4.35 -2.74
C GLY A 260 -9.83 -3.00 -2.05
N SER A 261 -9.15 -2.08 -2.74
CA SER A 261 -8.79 -0.77 -2.19
C SER A 261 -9.90 0.27 -2.22
N GLY A 262 -10.89 0.10 -3.11
CA GLY A 262 -11.88 1.14 -3.37
C GLY A 262 -11.35 2.34 -4.18
N LEU A 263 -10.18 2.23 -4.81
CA LEU A 263 -9.63 3.29 -5.67
C LEU A 263 -10.35 3.29 -7.03
N THR A 264 -11.65 3.53 -6.98
CA THR A 264 -12.53 3.63 -8.14
C THR A 264 -13.87 4.23 -7.77
N THR A 265 -14.47 4.96 -8.70
CA THR A 265 -15.87 5.41 -8.63
C THR A 265 -16.86 4.39 -9.20
N GLU A 266 -16.39 3.22 -9.66
CA GLU A 266 -17.23 2.18 -10.24
C GLU A 266 -17.79 1.20 -9.19
N ASN A 267 -17.18 1.12 -7.99
CA ASN A 267 -17.71 0.32 -6.88
C ASN A 267 -19.11 0.82 -6.48
N ARG A 268 -20.01 -0.10 -6.21
CA ARG A 268 -21.37 0.15 -5.77
C ARG A 268 -21.70 -0.73 -4.57
N THR A 269 -22.15 -0.11 -3.50
CA THR A 269 -22.71 -0.79 -2.32
C THR A 269 -23.66 0.19 -1.61
N SER A 270 -24.32 -0.26 -0.57
CA SER A 270 -25.15 0.58 0.30
C SER A 270 -24.55 0.65 1.71
N ALA A 271 -24.86 1.71 2.45
CA ALA A 271 -24.52 1.81 3.86
C ALA A 271 -25.10 0.62 4.66
N GLN A 272 -26.33 0.19 4.34
CA GLN A 272 -26.93 -1.01 4.93
C GLN A 272 -26.10 -2.26 4.62
N GLY A 273 -25.65 -2.45 3.40
CA GLY A 273 -24.80 -3.60 3.02
C GLY A 273 -23.50 -3.65 3.81
N VAL A 274 -22.84 -2.51 3.99
CA VAL A 274 -21.63 -2.42 4.83
C VAL A 274 -21.95 -2.77 6.30
N ASN A 275 -23.05 -2.27 6.84
CA ASN A 275 -23.46 -2.61 8.22
C ASN A 275 -23.75 -4.11 8.38
N VAL A 276 -24.42 -4.75 7.42
CA VAL A 276 -24.67 -6.21 7.43
C VAL A 276 -23.36 -6.99 7.47
N MET A 277 -22.36 -6.57 6.68
CA MET A 277 -21.05 -7.21 6.70
C MET A 277 -20.32 -7.01 8.04
N LEU A 278 -20.39 -5.81 8.63
CA LEU A 278 -19.80 -5.53 9.94
C LEU A 278 -20.48 -6.34 11.06
N GLU A 279 -21.81 -6.48 11.02
CA GLU A 279 -22.56 -7.30 11.96
C GLU A 279 -22.24 -8.79 11.84
N ASP A 280 -22.09 -9.30 10.61
CA ASP A 280 -21.68 -10.68 10.40
C ASP A 280 -20.29 -10.95 10.97
N MET A 281 -19.34 -10.07 10.70
CA MET A 281 -17.99 -10.17 11.24
C MET A 281 -17.98 -10.10 12.79
N PHE A 282 -18.83 -9.27 13.39
CA PHE A 282 -18.98 -9.21 14.85
C PHE A 282 -19.42 -10.55 15.45
N ARG A 283 -20.27 -11.32 14.76
CA ARG A 283 -20.73 -12.64 15.20
C ARG A 283 -19.65 -13.73 15.10
N GLN A 284 -18.59 -13.49 14.34
CA GLN A 284 -17.48 -14.42 14.17
C GLN A 284 -16.45 -14.26 15.28
N SER A 285 -16.72 -14.84 16.44
CA SER A 285 -15.96 -14.63 17.69
C SER A 285 -14.46 -14.93 17.57
N SER A 286 -14.03 -15.81 16.67
CA SER A 286 -12.62 -16.13 16.41
C SER A 286 -11.90 -15.10 15.55
N LEU A 287 -12.62 -14.38 14.70
CA LEU A 287 -12.06 -13.41 13.75
C LEU A 287 -12.23 -11.96 14.20
N PHE A 288 -13.33 -11.67 14.87
CA PHE A 288 -13.70 -10.31 15.25
C PHE A 288 -12.61 -9.56 16.04
N PRO A 289 -11.95 -10.16 17.05
CA PRO A 289 -10.91 -9.44 17.81
C PRO A 289 -9.78 -8.91 16.91
N SER A 290 -9.30 -9.72 15.97
CA SER A 290 -8.26 -9.32 15.02
C SER A 290 -8.77 -8.29 14.01
N PHE A 291 -10.02 -8.46 13.56
CA PHE A 291 -10.62 -7.57 12.60
C PHE A 291 -10.89 -6.18 13.19
N VAL A 292 -11.50 -6.10 14.38
CA VAL A 292 -11.78 -4.81 15.01
C VAL A 292 -10.52 -4.07 15.44
N ALA A 293 -9.46 -4.80 15.82
CA ALA A 293 -8.17 -4.21 16.16
C ALA A 293 -7.50 -3.51 14.96
N ALA A 294 -7.86 -3.87 13.74
CA ALA A 294 -7.33 -3.23 12.53
C ALA A 294 -7.92 -1.83 12.26
N PHE A 295 -9.07 -1.50 12.83
CA PHE A 295 -9.68 -0.17 12.70
C PHE A 295 -8.91 0.87 13.53
N GLN A 296 -9.00 2.13 13.11
CA GLN A 296 -8.39 3.23 13.86
C GLN A 296 -9.31 3.74 14.98
N SER A 297 -8.73 4.04 16.13
CA SER A 297 -9.39 4.84 17.16
C SER A 297 -9.12 6.33 16.90
N PRO A 298 -10.14 7.21 16.91
CA PRO A 298 -9.92 8.65 16.80
C PRO A 298 -8.97 9.23 17.86
N ALA A 299 -8.92 8.65 19.05
CA ALA A 299 -8.05 9.13 20.13
C ALA A 299 -6.55 9.01 19.80
N ASN A 300 -6.14 7.91 19.18
CA ASN A 300 -4.72 7.58 18.99
C ASN A 300 -4.37 7.03 17.60
N GLY A 301 -5.32 6.98 16.67
CA GLY A 301 -5.08 6.52 15.29
C GLY A 301 -4.06 7.38 14.56
N VAL A 302 -3.37 6.80 13.58
CA VAL A 302 -2.33 7.47 12.79
C VAL A 302 -2.86 8.62 11.95
N MET A 303 -4.13 8.55 11.51
CA MET A 303 -4.80 9.59 10.72
C MET A 303 -5.42 10.65 11.63
N ARG A 304 -4.70 11.74 11.86
CA ARG A 304 -5.10 12.79 12.81
C ARG A 304 -6.42 13.49 12.46
N PHE A 305 -6.83 13.51 11.21
CA PHE A 305 -8.08 14.17 10.78
C PHE A 305 -9.34 13.51 11.35
N ILE A 306 -9.26 12.25 11.81
CA ILE A 306 -10.39 11.57 12.47
C ILE A 306 -10.56 11.96 13.95
N ARG A 307 -9.62 12.71 14.54
CA ARG A 307 -9.74 13.25 15.90
C ARG A 307 -10.75 14.39 15.94
N ARG A 308 -12.03 14.02 15.99
CA ARG A 308 -13.19 14.93 16.03
C ARG A 308 -14.03 14.64 17.24
N GLY A 309 -15.06 15.48 17.47
CA GLY A 309 -16.01 15.27 18.52
C GLY A 309 -15.41 15.29 19.94
N SER A 310 -16.20 14.81 20.89
CA SER A 310 -15.82 14.73 22.30
C SER A 310 -14.90 13.55 22.61
N SER A 311 -14.45 13.46 23.86
CA SER A 311 -13.73 12.30 24.36
C SER A 311 -14.53 11.00 24.30
N THR A 312 -15.87 11.08 24.40
CA THR A 312 -16.77 9.94 24.25
C THR A 312 -16.64 9.34 22.87
N PHE A 313 -16.77 10.13 21.82
CA PHE A 313 -16.56 9.68 20.44
C PHE A 313 -15.14 9.13 20.26
N GLN A 314 -14.13 9.90 20.66
CA GLN A 314 -12.73 9.55 20.38
C GLN A 314 -12.29 8.23 21.01
N ASN A 315 -12.81 7.88 22.18
CA ASN A 315 -12.40 6.68 22.91
C ASN A 315 -13.28 5.45 22.67
N ASN A 316 -14.44 5.60 22.03
CA ASN A 316 -15.39 4.50 21.87
C ASN A 316 -15.68 4.15 20.42
N VAL A 317 -15.05 4.81 19.44
CA VAL A 317 -15.24 4.54 18.02
C VAL A 317 -14.01 3.87 17.42
N MET A 318 -14.24 2.85 16.61
CA MET A 318 -13.27 2.18 15.73
C MET A 318 -13.70 2.41 14.29
N ILE A 319 -12.91 3.17 13.54
CA ILE A 319 -13.30 3.72 12.24
C ILE A 319 -12.32 3.39 11.12
N LYS A 320 -12.85 3.08 9.94
CA LYS A 320 -12.13 3.10 8.66
C LYS A 320 -12.73 4.15 7.75
N THR A 321 -11.89 4.97 7.14
CA THR A 321 -12.29 6.02 6.21
C THR A 321 -11.88 5.70 4.78
N GLY A 322 -12.62 6.23 3.81
CA GLY A 322 -12.32 6.16 2.38
C GLY A 322 -12.41 7.55 1.73
N THR A 323 -11.43 7.90 0.91
CA THR A 323 -11.32 9.23 0.28
C THR A 323 -11.05 9.09 -1.21
N LEU A 324 -11.91 9.66 -2.04
CA LEU A 324 -11.60 9.99 -3.42
C LEU A 324 -11.76 11.50 -3.63
N ASN A 325 -10.92 12.08 -4.48
CA ASN A 325 -11.02 13.48 -4.89
C ASN A 325 -11.20 13.62 -6.40
N GLN A 326 -10.96 12.53 -7.13
CA GLN A 326 -11.07 12.48 -8.58
C GLN A 326 -11.76 11.17 -8.99
N PRO A 327 -12.60 11.17 -10.01
CA PRO A 327 -13.06 12.31 -10.83
C PRO A 327 -13.99 13.29 -10.08
N PHE A 328 -14.52 12.89 -8.92
CA PHE A 328 -15.30 13.76 -8.00
C PHE A 328 -15.07 13.35 -6.54
N ALA A 329 -15.43 14.23 -5.62
CA ALA A 329 -15.21 13.97 -4.20
C ALA A 329 -16.11 12.86 -3.66
N VAL A 330 -15.51 11.87 -2.98
CA VAL A 330 -16.22 10.83 -2.21
C VAL A 330 -15.61 10.76 -0.81
N ARG A 331 -16.45 10.69 0.19
CA ARG A 331 -16.07 10.42 1.58
C ARG A 331 -16.92 9.28 2.11
N ALA A 332 -16.28 8.26 2.63
CA ALA A 332 -16.93 7.14 3.29
C ALA A 332 -16.27 6.86 4.63
N ALA A 333 -17.08 6.53 5.63
CA ALA A 333 -16.60 6.07 6.92
C ALA A 333 -17.50 4.95 7.43
N ALA A 334 -16.90 3.90 7.99
CA ALA A 334 -17.62 2.78 8.55
C ALA A 334 -16.84 2.16 9.72
N GLY A 335 -17.53 1.46 10.58
CA GLY A 335 -16.88 0.79 11.70
C GLY A 335 -17.81 0.46 12.84
N TYR A 336 -17.23 0.43 14.04
CA TYR A 336 -17.89 0.03 15.27
C TYR A 336 -17.86 1.14 16.31
N PHE A 337 -18.79 1.11 17.23
CA PHE A 337 -18.75 1.94 18.43
C PHE A 337 -19.24 1.16 19.66
N ARG A 338 -18.86 1.64 20.86
CA ARG A 338 -19.34 1.07 22.13
C ARG A 338 -20.21 2.08 22.84
N THR A 339 -21.36 1.60 23.34
CA THR A 339 -22.27 2.42 24.14
C THR A 339 -21.82 2.54 25.60
N ALA A 340 -22.41 3.46 26.36
CA ALA A 340 -22.14 3.62 27.79
C ALA A 340 -22.43 2.33 28.60
N GLN A 341 -23.37 1.49 28.17
CA GLN A 341 -23.67 0.20 28.76
C GLN A 341 -22.78 -0.94 28.27
N GLY A 342 -21.74 -0.63 27.44
CA GLY A 342 -20.79 -1.62 26.92
C GLY A 342 -21.29 -2.44 25.75
N ARG A 343 -22.46 -2.12 25.18
CA ARG A 343 -22.95 -2.75 23.94
C ARG A 343 -22.19 -2.27 22.73
N TRP A 344 -22.18 -3.07 21.68
CA TRP A 344 -21.59 -2.73 20.40
C TRP A 344 -22.65 -2.25 19.41
N GLY A 345 -22.29 -1.26 18.61
CA GLY A 345 -23.05 -0.84 17.45
C GLY A 345 -22.15 -0.77 16.21
N VAL A 346 -22.76 -0.82 15.04
CA VAL A 346 -22.11 -0.61 13.74
C VAL A 346 -22.61 0.69 13.13
N PHE A 347 -21.77 1.30 12.29
CA PHE A 347 -22.17 2.47 11.52
C PHE A 347 -21.51 2.48 10.15
N SER A 348 -22.17 3.10 9.19
CA SER A 348 -21.56 3.48 7.92
C SER A 348 -22.20 4.74 7.36
N VAL A 349 -21.37 5.59 6.77
CA VAL A 349 -21.76 6.81 6.06
C VAL A 349 -21.03 6.90 4.73
N MET A 350 -21.76 7.29 3.69
CA MET A 350 -21.20 7.49 2.34
C MET A 350 -21.74 8.82 1.79
N VAL A 351 -20.82 9.71 1.44
CA VAL A 351 -21.14 10.99 0.81
C VAL A 351 -20.46 11.04 -0.54
N ASN A 352 -21.28 11.07 -1.59
CA ASN A 352 -20.81 11.12 -2.97
C ASN A 352 -21.05 12.51 -3.54
N GLY A 353 -19.98 13.15 -4.02
CA GLY A 353 -20.09 14.32 -4.87
C GLY A 353 -20.47 13.96 -6.32
N ASN A 354 -20.37 14.90 -7.18
CA ASN A 354 -20.54 14.77 -8.63
C ASN A 354 -19.54 15.68 -9.35
N GLY A 355 -19.61 15.77 -10.67
CA GLY A 355 -18.67 16.60 -11.46
C GLY A 355 -18.64 18.08 -11.09
N SER A 356 -19.65 18.62 -10.38
CA SER A 356 -19.68 19.99 -9.84
C SER A 356 -19.25 20.09 -8.38
N THR A 357 -18.86 18.97 -7.73
CA THR A 357 -18.37 18.91 -6.36
C THR A 357 -16.86 18.64 -6.37
N PRO A 358 -16.00 19.65 -6.54
CA PRO A 358 -14.56 19.45 -6.72
C PRO A 358 -13.85 19.04 -5.43
N TYR A 359 -14.44 19.31 -4.28
CA TYR A 359 -13.89 19.03 -2.97
C TYR A 359 -15.00 18.83 -1.93
N LEU A 360 -14.77 17.93 -0.99
CA LEU A 360 -15.61 17.72 0.18
C LEU A 360 -14.68 17.60 1.40
N SER A 361 -14.86 18.46 2.38
CA SER A 361 -14.07 18.45 3.61
C SER A 361 -14.45 17.26 4.50
N TRP A 362 -13.47 16.64 5.16
CA TRP A 362 -13.75 15.68 6.22
C TRP A 362 -14.47 16.29 7.42
N THR A 363 -14.34 17.60 7.65
CA THR A 363 -15.07 18.32 8.69
C THR A 363 -16.58 18.26 8.46
N GLU A 364 -17.01 18.41 7.20
CA GLU A 364 -18.44 18.37 6.84
C GLU A 364 -19.07 16.97 7.00
N VAL A 365 -18.26 15.93 7.07
CA VAL A 365 -18.73 14.55 7.24
C VAL A 365 -18.56 14.07 8.68
N LEU A 366 -17.39 14.28 9.26
CA LEU A 366 -17.06 13.71 10.57
C LEU A 366 -17.65 14.48 11.75
N ASP A 367 -17.84 15.80 11.63
CA ASP A 367 -18.42 16.57 12.74
C ASP A 367 -19.89 16.18 12.99
N PRO A 368 -20.79 16.12 11.99
CA PRO A 368 -22.14 15.60 12.18
C PRO A 368 -22.13 14.12 12.63
N LEU A 369 -21.32 13.27 11.99
CA LEU A 369 -21.23 11.85 12.36
C LEU A 369 -20.82 11.68 13.84
N SER A 370 -19.87 12.48 14.32
CA SER A 370 -19.42 12.39 15.71
C SER A 370 -20.54 12.76 16.70
N GLN A 371 -21.35 13.75 16.37
CA GLN A 371 -22.50 14.17 17.19
C GLN A 371 -23.59 13.09 17.21
N ASP A 372 -23.93 12.53 16.06
CA ASP A 372 -24.95 11.48 15.96
C ASP A 372 -24.53 10.21 16.72
N LEU A 373 -23.29 9.75 16.52
CA LEU A 373 -22.77 8.57 17.23
C LEU A 373 -22.68 8.81 18.74
N GLU A 374 -22.28 9.99 19.18
CA GLU A 374 -22.25 10.34 20.60
C GLU A 374 -23.66 10.30 21.22
N ALA A 375 -24.64 10.86 20.54
CA ALA A 375 -26.03 10.79 21.00
C ALA A 375 -26.51 9.33 21.10
N MET A 376 -26.17 8.48 20.11
CA MET A 376 -26.51 7.05 20.15
C MET A 376 -25.80 6.30 21.30
N MET A 377 -24.53 6.62 21.57
CA MET A 377 -23.76 6.01 22.66
C MET A 377 -24.30 6.34 24.03
N LEU A 378 -24.82 7.57 24.23
CA LEU A 378 -25.35 8.04 25.50
C LEU A 378 -26.81 7.58 25.74
N ALA A 379 -27.57 7.41 24.68
CA ALA A 379 -28.97 6.96 24.76
C ALA A 379 -29.12 5.44 25.00
N ASN A 380 -28.09 4.67 24.74
CA ASN A 380 -28.07 3.22 24.77
C ASN A 380 -26.92 2.70 25.62
#